data_2a598178d2da51b987ab079441029b33
#
_entry.id   2a598178d2da51b987ab079441029b33
#
_cell.length_a   1.000
_cell.length_b   1.000
_cell.length_c   1.000
_cell.angle_alpha   90.00
_cell.angle_beta   90.00
_cell.angle_gamma   90.00
#
_symmetry.space_group_name_H-M   'P 1'
#
loop_
_entity.id
_entity.type
_entity.pdbx_description
1 polymer ?
#
loop_
_entity_poly.entity_id
_entity_poly.type
_entity_poly.pdbx_seq_one_letter_code
_entity_poly.pdbx_strand_id
1 'polypeptide(L)'
;SSSACAIIKGAELIMSGIVDAAIVGGIDIASDTTLVGFNGLEAVSSEITNPFSKNRHGITLGDGAAFFVIAKDNFENLENPVKLLGWGESSGAYHMTSPDPSGAGAEKAIRRAVQMAKIEPKDVGYLNLHGTGTKFNDSMESKAVDSIFGEYKVPCSTTKAVTGHTLGAAAALELSICYKTLIENIDKICNNVILPIQVWDKVKDDELPELNFVNEKNVNIDNKIKICASNSFAFG
;
A
#
# COMPACT_ATOMS: atom_id res chain seq x y z
N SER A 1 -2.73 -6.40 -8.39
CA SER A 1 -2.64 -7.08 -7.13
C SER A 1 -3.89 -7.89 -6.81
N SER A 2 -3.75 -9.22 -6.78
CA SER A 2 -4.90 -10.15 -6.73
C SER A 2 -5.75 -9.95 -5.47
N SER A 3 -5.15 -9.80 -4.30
CA SER A 3 -5.90 -9.62 -3.05
C SER A 3 -6.61 -8.27 -2.98
N ALA A 4 -6.08 -7.21 -3.61
CA ALA A 4 -6.82 -5.96 -3.74
C ALA A 4 -8.10 -6.16 -4.54
N CYS A 5 -8.01 -6.82 -5.71
CA CYS A 5 -9.18 -7.13 -6.53
C CYS A 5 -10.20 -8.00 -5.78
N ALA A 6 -9.74 -8.97 -4.98
CA ALA A 6 -10.63 -9.80 -4.16
C ALA A 6 -11.39 -8.98 -3.10
N ILE A 7 -10.69 -8.05 -2.42
CA ILE A 7 -11.30 -7.15 -1.43
C ILE A 7 -12.32 -6.22 -2.09
N ILE A 8 -11.95 -5.60 -3.22
CA ILE A 8 -12.84 -4.73 -4.00
C ILE A 8 -14.08 -5.52 -4.44
N LYS A 9 -13.90 -6.73 -4.97
CA LYS A 9 -15.01 -7.55 -5.42
C LYS A 9 -15.97 -7.94 -4.30
N GLY A 10 -15.45 -8.29 -3.13
CA GLY A 10 -16.27 -8.52 -1.94
C GLY A 10 -17.08 -7.30 -1.53
N ALA A 11 -16.43 -6.12 -1.53
CA ALA A 11 -17.11 -4.87 -1.22
C ALA A 11 -18.22 -4.52 -2.24
N GLU A 12 -17.98 -4.72 -3.53
CA GLU A 12 -18.99 -4.54 -4.58
C GLU A 12 -20.20 -5.48 -4.41
N LEU A 13 -19.97 -6.74 -4.06
CA LEU A 13 -21.05 -7.70 -3.81
C LEU A 13 -21.92 -7.30 -2.61
N ILE A 14 -21.30 -6.76 -1.55
CA ILE A 14 -22.01 -6.24 -0.39
C ILE A 14 -22.80 -4.96 -0.76
N MET A 15 -22.16 -4.01 -1.45
CA MET A 15 -22.79 -2.76 -1.85
C MET A 15 -23.96 -2.98 -2.81
N SER A 16 -23.88 -3.98 -3.69
CA SER A 16 -24.98 -4.37 -4.58
C SER A 16 -26.09 -5.18 -3.90
N GLY A 17 -25.94 -5.52 -2.63
CA GLY A 17 -26.91 -6.28 -1.86
C GLY A 17 -27.00 -7.76 -2.18
N ILE A 18 -26.02 -8.32 -2.90
CA ILE A 18 -25.96 -9.75 -3.24
C ILE A 18 -25.60 -10.57 -2.00
N VAL A 19 -24.71 -10.06 -1.15
CA VAL A 19 -24.35 -10.70 0.12
C VAL A 19 -24.34 -9.65 1.24
N ASP A 20 -24.50 -10.09 2.49
CA ASP A 20 -24.45 -9.21 3.67
C ASP A 20 -23.04 -9.07 4.24
N ALA A 21 -22.22 -10.11 4.06
CA ALA A 21 -20.84 -10.16 4.48
C ALA A 21 -20.04 -11.05 3.52
N ALA A 22 -18.73 -10.85 3.49
CA ALA A 22 -17.80 -11.64 2.69
C ALA A 22 -16.47 -11.84 3.44
N ILE A 23 -15.87 -13.02 3.28
CA ILE A 23 -14.48 -13.26 3.65
C ILE A 23 -13.63 -12.95 2.41
N VAL A 24 -12.69 -12.02 2.55
CA VAL A 24 -11.83 -11.56 1.46
C VAL A 24 -10.38 -11.51 1.93
N GLY A 25 -9.45 -11.66 1.01
CA GLY A 25 -8.03 -11.62 1.36
C GLY A 25 -7.15 -12.27 0.31
N GLY A 26 -6.00 -12.71 0.73
CA GLY A 26 -5.06 -13.42 -0.12
C GLY A 26 -4.01 -14.17 0.67
N ILE A 27 -3.50 -15.21 0.06
CA ILE A 27 -2.35 -15.98 0.51
C ILE A 27 -1.39 -16.16 -0.66
N ASP A 28 -0.12 -16.04 -0.41
CA ASP A 28 0.92 -16.35 -1.40
C ASP A 28 2.14 -16.93 -0.69
N ILE A 29 2.81 -17.86 -1.37
CA ILE A 29 4.01 -18.52 -0.90
C ILE A 29 5.08 -18.36 -1.98
N ALA A 30 6.24 -17.89 -1.58
CA ALA A 30 7.38 -17.82 -2.48
C ALA A 30 7.72 -19.22 -3.01
N SER A 31 7.76 -19.36 -4.32
CA SER A 31 8.07 -20.61 -5.00
C SER A 31 9.27 -20.47 -5.92
N ASP A 32 9.90 -21.58 -6.24
CA ASP A 32 11.01 -21.59 -7.22
C ASP A 32 10.57 -21.00 -8.56
N THR A 33 9.32 -21.23 -8.98
CA THR A 33 8.77 -20.69 -10.22
C THR A 33 8.70 -19.15 -10.18
N THR A 34 8.21 -18.57 -9.08
CA THR A 34 8.15 -17.12 -8.93
C THR A 34 9.54 -16.51 -8.80
N LEU A 35 10.43 -17.17 -8.06
CA LEU A 35 11.82 -16.73 -7.91
C LEU A 35 12.55 -16.72 -9.26
N VAL A 36 12.48 -17.80 -10.02
CA VAL A 36 13.11 -17.90 -11.34
C VAL A 36 12.51 -16.89 -12.31
N GLY A 37 11.17 -16.71 -12.29
CA GLY A 37 10.49 -15.74 -13.14
C GLY A 37 10.95 -14.31 -12.88
N PHE A 38 10.94 -13.87 -11.64
CA PHE A 38 11.41 -12.52 -11.28
C PHE A 38 12.92 -12.33 -11.44
N ASN A 39 13.72 -13.38 -11.20
CA ASN A 39 15.15 -13.33 -11.47
C ASN A 39 15.45 -13.20 -12.97
N GLY A 40 14.66 -13.85 -13.83
CA GLY A 40 14.74 -13.68 -15.28
C GLY A 40 14.40 -12.27 -15.77
N LEU A 41 13.70 -11.48 -14.97
CA LEU A 41 13.43 -10.06 -15.20
C LEU A 41 14.47 -9.14 -14.52
N GLU A 42 15.52 -9.71 -13.93
CA GLU A 42 16.52 -8.97 -13.14
C GLU A 42 15.88 -8.12 -12.02
N ALA A 43 14.76 -8.58 -11.48
CA ALA A 43 13.97 -7.83 -10.51
C ALA A 43 14.13 -8.33 -9.07
N VAL A 44 14.92 -9.38 -8.82
CA VAL A 44 15.18 -9.94 -7.48
C VAL A 44 16.43 -9.30 -6.88
N SER A 45 16.33 -8.87 -5.65
CA SER A 45 17.46 -8.38 -4.89
C SER A 45 18.28 -9.53 -4.31
N SER A 46 19.59 -9.42 -4.30
CA SER A 46 20.51 -10.34 -3.61
C SER A 46 20.56 -10.11 -2.10
N GLU A 47 20.01 -8.99 -1.62
CA GLU A 47 19.95 -8.58 -0.23
C GLU A 47 18.51 -8.24 0.13
N ILE A 48 18.25 -7.84 1.38
CA ILE A 48 16.95 -7.31 1.78
C ILE A 48 16.62 -6.11 0.90
N THR A 49 15.42 -6.10 0.34
CA THR A 49 14.96 -4.99 -0.52
C THR A 49 15.10 -3.65 0.17
N ASN A 50 15.49 -2.63 -0.59
CA ASN A 50 15.81 -1.28 -0.10
C ASN A 50 14.97 -0.22 -0.83
N PRO A 51 13.64 -0.19 -0.62
CA PRO A 51 12.73 0.61 -1.41
C PRO A 51 13.01 2.11 -1.31
N PHE A 52 12.90 2.80 -2.44
CA PHE A 52 13.14 4.24 -2.63
C PHE A 52 14.57 4.70 -2.39
N SER A 53 15.48 3.81 -1.99
CA SER A 53 16.89 4.14 -1.89
C SER A 53 17.52 4.31 -3.27
N LYS A 54 18.55 5.14 -3.36
CA LYS A 54 19.45 5.19 -4.52
C LYS A 54 20.10 3.83 -4.81
N ASN A 55 20.31 3.03 -3.77
CA ASN A 55 20.92 1.69 -3.85
C ASN A 55 19.88 0.57 -4.06
N ARG A 56 18.61 0.88 -4.36
CA ARG A 56 17.60 -0.15 -4.64
C ARG A 56 17.92 -0.94 -5.90
N HIS A 57 17.73 -2.24 -5.85
CA HIS A 57 18.06 -3.11 -7.00
C HIS A 57 17.14 -4.34 -7.12
N GLY A 58 15.96 -4.31 -6.54
CA GLY A 58 14.98 -5.38 -6.74
C GLY A 58 14.15 -5.71 -5.49
N ILE A 59 13.30 -6.71 -5.67
CA ILE A 59 12.41 -7.22 -4.63
C ILE A 59 13.08 -8.32 -3.80
N THR A 60 12.65 -8.48 -2.56
CA THR A 60 12.80 -9.72 -1.80
C THR A 60 11.42 -10.38 -1.77
N LEU A 61 11.31 -11.63 -2.23
CA LEU A 61 10.06 -12.38 -2.13
C LEU A 61 9.77 -12.76 -0.68
N GLY A 62 8.47 -12.82 -0.33
CA GLY A 62 8.02 -13.21 1.00
C GLY A 62 6.79 -14.09 0.94
N ASP A 63 6.57 -14.84 2.01
CA ASP A 63 5.35 -15.60 2.26
C ASP A 63 4.40 -14.78 3.10
N GLY A 64 3.10 -14.89 2.84
CA GLY A 64 2.13 -14.18 3.66
C GLY A 64 0.69 -14.50 3.34
N ALA A 65 -0.16 -14.25 4.32
CA ALA A 65 -1.60 -14.34 4.19
C ALA A 65 -2.28 -13.29 5.06
N ALA A 66 -3.34 -12.70 4.56
CA ALA A 66 -4.24 -11.88 5.36
C ALA A 66 -5.67 -12.02 4.84
N PHE A 67 -6.61 -12.09 5.77
CA PHE A 67 -8.03 -12.23 5.47
C PHE A 67 -8.83 -11.26 6.33
N PHE A 68 -9.91 -10.76 5.76
CA PHE A 68 -10.86 -9.86 6.41
C PHE A 68 -12.26 -10.44 6.30
N VAL A 69 -13.06 -10.22 7.32
CA VAL A 69 -14.50 -10.23 7.20
C VAL A 69 -14.95 -8.80 6.93
N ILE A 70 -15.52 -8.56 5.77
CA ILE A 70 -16.16 -7.29 5.43
C ILE A 70 -17.67 -7.47 5.41
N ALA A 71 -18.40 -6.47 5.90
CA ALA A 71 -19.85 -6.55 6.06
C ALA A 71 -20.49 -5.16 5.89
N LYS A 72 -21.80 -5.12 5.78
CA LYS A 72 -22.58 -3.89 5.83
C LYS A 72 -22.38 -3.15 7.16
N ASP A 73 -22.52 -1.82 7.15
CA ASP A 73 -22.36 -0.96 8.35
C ASP A 73 -23.27 -1.36 9.54
N ASN A 74 -24.41 -1.99 9.27
CA ASN A 74 -25.36 -2.43 10.29
C ASN A 74 -25.17 -3.87 10.75
N PHE A 75 -24.06 -4.50 10.40
CA PHE A 75 -23.72 -5.84 10.86
C PHE A 75 -23.37 -5.81 12.36
N GLU A 76 -24.08 -6.61 13.16
CA GLU A 76 -23.97 -6.60 14.62
C GLU A 76 -22.69 -7.33 15.09
N ASN A 77 -22.20 -6.95 16.27
CA ASN A 77 -21.09 -7.61 16.99
C ASN A 77 -19.72 -7.58 16.29
N LEU A 78 -19.42 -6.53 15.53
CA LEU A 78 -18.06 -6.31 15.02
C LEU A 78 -17.17 -5.70 16.13
N GLU A 79 -16.08 -6.39 16.45
CA GLU A 79 -15.03 -5.82 17.30
C GLU A 79 -14.16 -4.85 16.49
N ASN A 80 -13.96 -3.64 17.03
CA ASN A 80 -13.10 -2.60 16.43
C ASN A 80 -13.33 -2.41 14.91
N PRO A 81 -14.52 -2.07 14.47
CA PRO A 81 -14.82 -1.94 13.05
C PRO A 81 -14.06 -0.77 12.45
N VAL A 82 -13.37 -1.03 11.34
CA VAL A 82 -12.75 -0.01 10.48
C VAL A 82 -13.52 -0.01 9.16
N LYS A 83 -13.83 1.19 8.66
CA LYS A 83 -14.59 1.32 7.41
C LYS A 83 -13.65 1.32 6.20
N LEU A 84 -14.00 0.54 5.19
CA LEU A 84 -13.45 0.69 3.85
C LEU A 84 -14.19 1.85 3.15
N LEU A 85 -13.53 3.00 3.04
CA LEU A 85 -14.15 4.23 2.54
C LEU A 85 -14.21 4.30 1.01
N GLY A 86 -13.22 3.71 0.33
CA GLY A 86 -13.16 3.76 -1.12
C GLY A 86 -11.92 3.06 -1.68
N TRP A 87 -11.96 2.86 -2.97
CA TRP A 87 -10.86 2.28 -3.75
C TRP A 87 -10.79 2.90 -5.14
N GLY A 88 -9.68 2.68 -5.81
CA GLY A 88 -9.50 3.09 -7.18
C GLY A 88 -8.63 2.10 -7.94
N GLU A 89 -9.01 1.83 -9.15
CA GLU A 89 -8.32 0.94 -10.06
C GLU A 89 -8.03 1.66 -11.37
N SER A 90 -6.93 1.33 -12.00
CA SER A 90 -6.57 1.77 -13.33
C SER A 90 -5.64 0.76 -13.98
N SER A 91 -5.56 0.79 -15.31
CA SER A 91 -4.53 0.10 -16.08
C SER A 91 -3.57 1.14 -16.66
N GLY A 92 -2.28 0.90 -16.51
CA GLY A 92 -1.25 1.74 -17.14
C GLY A 92 -1.21 1.55 -18.66
N ALA A 93 -1.47 0.31 -19.13
CA ALA A 93 -1.45 -0.08 -20.54
C ALA A 93 -0.19 0.39 -21.30
N TYR A 94 0.93 0.49 -20.58
CA TYR A 94 2.20 1.00 -21.09
C TYR A 94 3.08 -0.12 -21.65
N HIS A 95 3.41 -1.11 -20.81
CA HIS A 95 4.24 -2.24 -21.16
C HIS A 95 3.92 -3.45 -20.28
N MET A 96 4.08 -4.67 -20.82
CA MET A 96 3.71 -5.91 -20.13
C MET A 96 4.47 -6.13 -18.81
N THR A 97 5.72 -5.67 -18.71
CA THR A 97 6.59 -5.90 -17.54
C THR A 97 7.12 -4.62 -16.89
N SER A 98 6.68 -3.45 -17.34
CA SER A 98 7.14 -2.17 -16.81
C SER A 98 5.97 -1.21 -16.60
N PRO A 99 5.93 -0.49 -15.47
CA PRO A 99 4.92 0.54 -15.24
C PRO A 99 5.17 1.76 -16.15
N ASP A 100 4.13 2.54 -16.38
CA ASP A 100 4.25 3.83 -17.04
C ASP A 100 5.15 4.77 -16.21
N PRO A 101 6.30 5.24 -16.74
CA PRO A 101 7.24 6.09 -16.00
C PRO A 101 6.66 7.44 -15.56
N SER A 102 5.57 7.88 -16.16
CA SER A 102 4.89 9.11 -15.78
C SER A 102 4.13 9.00 -14.44
N GLY A 103 3.75 7.79 -14.05
CA GLY A 103 2.91 7.54 -12.86
C GLY A 103 1.43 7.85 -13.07
N ALA A 104 1.00 8.20 -14.29
CA ALA A 104 -0.39 8.62 -14.56
C ALA A 104 -1.43 7.55 -14.19
N GLY A 105 -1.13 6.27 -14.42
CA GLY A 105 -1.99 5.16 -14.02
C GLY A 105 -2.16 5.09 -12.50
N ALA A 106 -1.06 5.12 -11.75
CA ALA A 106 -1.07 5.11 -10.30
C ALA A 106 -1.79 6.34 -9.72
N GLU A 107 -1.48 7.53 -10.24
CA GLU A 107 -2.16 8.77 -9.86
C GLU A 107 -3.68 8.67 -10.06
N LYS A 108 -4.12 8.15 -11.21
CA LYS A 108 -5.55 7.97 -11.51
C LYS A 108 -6.22 7.02 -10.52
N ALA A 109 -5.58 5.92 -10.14
CA ALA A 109 -6.11 4.98 -9.15
C ALA A 109 -6.24 5.66 -7.77
N ILE A 110 -5.22 6.36 -7.31
CA ILE A 110 -5.25 7.06 -6.02
C ILE A 110 -6.34 8.14 -6.00
N ARG A 111 -6.43 8.97 -7.05
CA ARG A 111 -7.48 10.01 -7.15
C ARG A 111 -8.89 9.43 -7.12
N ARG A 112 -9.12 8.29 -7.77
CA ARG A 112 -10.42 7.58 -7.71
C ARG A 112 -10.74 7.10 -6.30
N ALA A 113 -9.76 6.54 -5.58
CA ALA A 113 -9.95 6.13 -4.20
C ALA A 113 -10.34 7.30 -3.28
N VAL A 114 -9.62 8.41 -3.36
CA VAL A 114 -9.89 9.65 -2.62
C VAL A 114 -11.28 10.20 -2.96
N GLN A 115 -11.63 10.25 -4.24
CA GLN A 115 -12.94 10.72 -4.71
C GLN A 115 -14.08 9.81 -4.22
N MET A 116 -13.93 8.49 -4.33
CA MET A 116 -14.93 7.52 -3.84
C MET A 116 -15.12 7.62 -2.35
N ALA A 117 -14.04 7.80 -1.58
CA ALA A 117 -14.08 8.01 -0.14
C ALA A 117 -14.66 9.36 0.27
N LYS A 118 -14.84 10.31 -0.67
CA LYS A 118 -15.32 11.69 -0.43
C LYS A 118 -14.49 12.45 0.60
N ILE A 119 -13.17 12.31 0.49
CA ILE A 119 -12.18 12.97 1.35
C ILE A 119 -11.23 13.84 0.50
N GLU A 120 -10.48 14.70 1.17
CA GLU A 120 -9.36 15.42 0.57
C GLU A 120 -8.04 14.67 0.82
N PRO A 121 -7.02 14.80 -0.05
CA PRO A 121 -5.71 14.16 0.17
C PRO A 121 -5.11 14.45 1.55
N LYS A 122 -5.31 15.65 2.08
CA LYS A 122 -4.84 16.08 3.42
C LYS A 122 -5.45 15.28 4.58
N ASP A 123 -6.58 14.62 4.36
CA ASP A 123 -7.26 13.83 5.40
C ASP A 123 -6.61 12.45 5.60
N VAL A 124 -5.75 12.04 4.66
CA VAL A 124 -4.98 10.79 4.77
C VAL A 124 -3.85 11.00 5.75
N GLY A 125 -3.91 10.32 6.89
CA GLY A 125 -2.92 10.43 7.95
C GLY A 125 -1.70 9.51 7.79
N TYR A 126 -1.84 8.44 7.01
CA TYR A 126 -0.75 7.51 6.69
C TYR A 126 -1.00 6.82 5.35
N LEU A 127 0.05 6.71 4.56
CA LEU A 127 0.05 6.00 3.27
C LEU A 127 1.03 4.83 3.30
N ASN A 128 0.51 3.61 3.17
CA ASN A 128 1.33 2.44 2.92
C ASN A 128 1.65 2.37 1.43
N LEU A 129 2.94 2.50 1.09
CA LEU A 129 3.43 2.50 -0.27
C LEU A 129 3.55 1.07 -0.80
N HIS A 130 3.36 0.90 -2.11
CA HIS A 130 3.70 -0.37 -2.75
C HIS A 130 5.21 -0.66 -2.64
N GLY A 131 6.06 0.28 -2.98
CA GLY A 131 7.48 0.33 -2.67
C GLY A 131 8.21 -1.01 -2.75
N THR A 132 8.49 -1.48 -3.96
CA THR A 132 9.06 -2.81 -4.20
C THR A 132 10.58 -2.86 -4.12
N GLY A 133 11.25 -1.71 -4.13
CA GLY A 133 12.70 -1.63 -4.28
C GLY A 133 13.19 -1.80 -5.71
N THR A 134 12.30 -1.83 -6.70
CA THR A 134 12.68 -1.79 -8.11
C THR A 134 12.75 -0.33 -8.60
N LYS A 135 13.68 -0.07 -9.52
CA LYS A 135 13.90 1.30 -10.02
C LYS A 135 12.65 1.89 -10.66
N PHE A 136 11.94 1.10 -11.46
CA PHE A 136 10.79 1.60 -12.23
C PHE A 136 9.56 1.82 -11.35
N ASN A 137 9.22 0.85 -10.47
CA ASN A 137 8.07 1.01 -9.60
C ASN A 137 8.24 2.19 -8.65
N ASP A 138 9.37 2.27 -7.96
CA ASP A 138 9.57 3.30 -6.95
C ASP A 138 9.63 4.71 -7.56
N SER A 139 10.19 4.82 -8.79
CA SER A 139 10.14 6.09 -9.54
C SER A 139 8.73 6.47 -9.97
N MET A 140 7.97 5.52 -10.48
CA MET A 140 6.58 5.72 -10.89
C MET A 140 5.71 6.10 -9.69
N GLU A 141 5.81 5.34 -8.61
CA GLU A 141 4.99 5.55 -7.42
C GLU A 141 5.33 6.88 -6.71
N SER A 142 6.62 7.22 -6.58
CA SER A 142 7.02 8.48 -5.96
C SER A 142 6.45 9.70 -6.68
N LYS A 143 6.43 9.70 -8.01
CA LYS A 143 5.81 10.78 -8.82
C LYS A 143 4.31 10.87 -8.60
N ALA A 144 3.60 9.73 -8.61
CA ALA A 144 2.16 9.69 -8.38
C ALA A 144 1.80 10.18 -6.97
N VAL A 145 2.57 9.78 -5.96
CA VAL A 145 2.37 10.21 -4.57
C VAL A 145 2.66 11.69 -4.39
N ASP A 146 3.76 12.19 -4.95
CA ASP A 146 4.12 13.61 -4.89
C ASP A 146 3.07 14.49 -5.58
N SER A 147 2.56 14.08 -6.74
CA SER A 147 1.49 14.79 -7.46
C SER A 147 0.20 14.98 -6.64
N ILE A 148 -0.10 14.07 -5.70
CA ILE A 148 -1.34 14.11 -4.94
C ILE A 148 -1.13 14.60 -3.51
N PHE A 149 -0.06 14.18 -2.88
CA PHE A 149 0.20 14.37 -1.46
C PHE A 149 1.43 15.24 -1.15
N GLY A 150 2.20 15.66 -2.16
CA GLY A 150 3.45 16.38 -1.97
C GLY A 150 3.29 17.66 -1.16
N GLU A 151 2.20 18.41 -1.38
CA GLU A 151 1.85 19.61 -0.62
C GLU A 151 1.56 19.30 0.87
N TYR A 152 0.94 18.16 1.16
CA TYR A 152 0.50 17.77 2.51
C TYR A 152 1.55 16.98 3.28
N LYS A 153 2.61 16.52 2.61
CA LYS A 153 3.69 15.73 3.23
C LYS A 153 3.14 14.53 4.02
N VAL A 154 2.21 13.78 3.42
CA VAL A 154 1.61 12.60 4.06
C VAL A 154 2.70 11.65 4.59
N PRO A 155 2.65 11.24 5.87
CA PRO A 155 3.55 10.23 6.39
C PRO A 155 3.39 8.92 5.63
N CYS A 156 4.48 8.37 5.13
CA CYS A 156 4.41 7.15 4.32
C CYS A 156 5.56 6.20 4.60
N SER A 157 5.35 4.94 4.31
CA SER A 157 6.39 3.91 4.31
C SER A 157 5.94 2.70 3.49
N THR A 158 6.88 1.86 3.08
CA THR A 158 6.58 0.49 2.65
C THR A 158 7.08 -0.49 3.68
N THR A 159 6.37 -1.58 3.86
CA THR A 159 6.75 -2.64 4.82
C THR A 159 7.47 -3.82 4.16
N LYS A 160 7.73 -3.75 2.85
CA LYS A 160 8.30 -4.86 2.08
C LYS A 160 9.74 -5.23 2.46
N ALA A 161 10.50 -4.31 3.04
CA ALA A 161 11.80 -4.65 3.62
C ALA A 161 11.69 -5.58 4.86
N VAL A 162 10.50 -5.66 5.47
CA VAL A 162 10.23 -6.51 6.64
C VAL A 162 9.44 -7.76 6.26
N THR A 163 8.42 -7.62 5.41
CA THR A 163 7.51 -8.71 5.03
C THR A 163 7.96 -9.49 3.80
N GLY A 164 8.86 -8.92 3.02
CA GLY A 164 9.05 -9.31 1.63
C GLY A 164 7.86 -8.87 0.75
N HIS A 165 7.99 -9.08 -0.54
CA HIS A 165 6.90 -8.89 -1.49
C HIS A 165 6.11 -10.21 -1.60
N THR A 166 4.95 -10.24 -0.97
CA THR A 166 4.06 -11.43 -0.92
C THR A 166 3.13 -11.51 -2.14
N LEU A 167 3.50 -10.90 -3.25
CA LEU A 167 2.85 -10.94 -4.56
C LEU A 167 1.32 -10.78 -4.49
N GLY A 168 0.59 -11.88 -4.71
CA GLY A 168 -0.87 -11.88 -4.69
C GLY A 168 -1.48 -11.53 -3.34
N ALA A 169 -0.82 -11.85 -2.23
CA ALA A 169 -1.26 -11.53 -0.87
C ALA A 169 -0.88 -10.11 -0.42
N ALA A 170 0.01 -9.43 -1.13
CA ALA A 170 0.62 -8.18 -0.68
C ALA A 170 -0.40 -7.12 -0.26
N ALA A 171 -1.42 -6.85 -1.09
CA ALA A 171 -2.40 -5.83 -0.77
C ALA A 171 -3.23 -6.15 0.48
N ALA A 172 -3.60 -7.41 0.70
CA ALA A 172 -4.32 -7.81 1.90
C ALA A 172 -3.43 -7.65 3.16
N LEU A 173 -2.16 -8.04 3.06
CA LEU A 173 -1.21 -7.90 4.16
C LEU A 173 -0.99 -6.41 4.50
N GLU A 174 -0.77 -5.58 3.50
CA GLU A 174 -0.57 -4.14 3.65
C GLU A 174 -1.83 -3.43 4.17
N LEU A 175 -3.01 -3.85 3.74
CA LEU A 175 -4.26 -3.36 4.31
C LEU A 175 -4.42 -3.79 5.79
N SER A 176 -3.94 -4.99 6.18
CA SER A 176 -3.93 -5.41 7.58
C SER A 176 -3.01 -4.54 8.45
N ILE A 177 -1.91 -4.06 7.88
CA ILE A 177 -1.01 -3.10 8.53
C ILE A 177 -1.71 -1.75 8.71
N CYS A 178 -2.42 -1.26 7.68
CA CYS A 178 -3.25 -0.05 7.80
C CYS A 178 -4.33 -0.21 8.87
N TYR A 179 -5.03 -1.35 8.91
CA TYR A 179 -6.01 -1.64 9.95
C TYR A 179 -5.39 -1.59 11.35
N LYS A 180 -4.28 -2.28 11.56
CA LYS A 180 -3.52 -2.24 12.82
C LYS A 180 -3.08 -0.84 13.20
N THR A 181 -2.61 -0.06 12.24
CA THR A 181 -2.22 1.34 12.45
C THR A 181 -3.39 2.18 12.96
N LEU A 182 -4.58 2.00 12.41
CA LEU A 182 -5.78 2.70 12.87
C LEU A 182 -6.17 2.29 14.30
N ILE A 183 -6.21 0.99 14.59
CA ILE A 183 -6.59 0.47 15.91
C ILE A 183 -5.58 0.91 17.00
N GLU A 184 -4.29 0.82 16.72
CA GLU A 184 -3.23 1.22 17.65
C GLU A 184 -3.25 2.72 17.98
N ASN A 185 -3.85 3.54 17.13
CA ASN A 185 -3.90 4.99 17.29
C ASN A 185 -5.28 5.53 17.68
N ILE A 186 -6.29 4.68 17.91
CA ILE A 186 -7.67 5.11 18.12
C ILE A 186 -7.82 6.08 19.30
N ASP A 187 -7.09 5.86 20.38
CA ASP A 187 -7.13 6.66 21.60
C ASP A 187 -5.90 7.56 21.80
N LYS A 188 -4.98 7.61 20.82
CA LYS A 188 -3.76 8.40 20.96
C LYS A 188 -3.99 9.86 20.61
N ILE A 189 -3.53 10.72 21.50
CA ILE A 189 -3.51 12.17 21.31
C ILE A 189 -2.16 12.57 20.72
N CYS A 190 -2.17 13.56 19.89
CA CYS A 190 -1.15 14.18 19.01
C CYS A 190 0.36 13.93 19.21
N ASN A 191 0.90 13.34 20.22
CA ASN A 191 2.35 13.25 20.43
C ASN A 191 2.92 11.84 20.54
N ASN A 192 2.11 10.79 20.29
CA ASN A 192 2.54 9.39 20.41
C ASN A 192 1.90 8.50 19.34
N VAL A 193 1.76 9.01 18.13
CA VAL A 193 1.22 8.22 17.01
C VAL A 193 2.24 7.17 16.61
N ILE A 194 1.81 5.91 16.56
CA ILE A 194 2.65 4.79 16.11
C ILE A 194 2.36 4.52 14.63
N LEU A 195 3.37 4.70 13.80
CA LEU A 195 3.32 4.41 12.37
C LEU A 195 4.33 3.33 11.98
N PRO A 196 4.04 2.55 10.93
CA PRO A 196 5.02 1.63 10.34
C PRO A 196 6.23 2.42 9.82
N ILE A 197 7.42 2.02 10.24
CA ILE A 197 8.66 2.69 9.82
C ILE A 197 9.11 2.24 8.43
N GLN A 198 9.71 3.16 7.69
CA GLN A 198 10.45 2.86 6.48
C GLN A 198 11.78 2.21 6.84
N VAL A 199 11.95 0.94 6.50
CA VAL A 199 13.22 0.22 6.67
C VAL A 199 14.03 0.34 5.38
N TRP A 200 15.12 1.07 5.44
CA TRP A 200 16.01 1.34 4.31
C TRP A 200 17.36 1.89 4.81
N ASP A 201 18.35 2.01 3.92
CA ASP A 201 19.68 2.54 4.23
C ASP A 201 19.76 4.08 4.39
N LYS A 202 18.66 4.79 4.14
CA LYS A 202 18.52 6.26 4.17
C LYS A 202 19.35 6.99 3.12
N VAL A 203 19.82 6.29 2.08
CA VAL A 203 20.52 6.93 0.96
C VAL A 203 19.49 7.45 -0.03
N LYS A 204 19.27 8.75 -0.01
CA LYS A 204 18.30 9.42 -0.90
C LYS A 204 18.72 9.27 -2.36
N ASP A 205 17.72 9.11 -3.23
CA ASP A 205 17.87 9.17 -4.67
C ASP A 205 17.36 10.54 -5.15
N ASP A 206 18.28 11.38 -5.60
CA ASP A 206 17.97 12.75 -6.05
C ASP A 206 17.10 12.79 -7.32
N GLU A 207 16.94 11.66 -8.01
CA GLU A 207 16.05 11.54 -9.16
C GLU A 207 14.58 11.33 -8.77
N LEU A 208 14.30 11.03 -7.49
CA LEU A 208 12.96 10.82 -6.98
C LEU A 208 12.44 12.06 -6.25
N PRO A 209 11.13 12.37 -6.36
CA PRO A 209 10.50 13.33 -5.47
C PRO A 209 10.71 12.97 -4.00
N GLU A 210 10.88 13.99 -3.15
CA GLU A 210 11.07 13.80 -1.72
C GLU A 210 9.74 13.47 -1.02
N LEU A 211 9.60 12.23 -0.59
CA LEU A 211 8.47 11.73 0.20
C LEU A 211 8.74 11.87 1.71
N ASN A 212 7.67 11.99 2.48
CA ASN A 212 7.76 12.09 3.94
C ASN A 212 7.80 10.69 4.58
N PHE A 213 8.95 10.01 4.46
CA PHE A 213 9.12 8.68 5.03
C PHE A 213 9.10 8.69 6.55
N VAL A 214 8.36 7.74 7.13
CA VAL A 214 8.35 7.49 8.58
C VAL A 214 9.66 6.82 8.99
N ASN A 215 10.56 7.58 9.60
CA ASN A 215 11.87 7.09 10.02
C ASN A 215 11.93 6.66 11.49
N GLU A 216 10.92 6.99 12.28
CA GLU A 216 10.82 6.70 13.71
C GLU A 216 9.44 6.11 14.03
N LYS A 217 9.38 5.19 14.98
CA LYS A 217 8.14 4.51 15.36
C LYS A 217 7.08 5.46 15.93
N ASN A 218 7.51 6.41 16.73
CA ASN A 218 6.65 7.41 17.33
C ASN A 218 6.82 8.73 16.57
N VAL A 219 5.75 9.19 15.96
CA VAL A 219 5.75 10.41 15.16
C VAL A 219 4.91 11.47 15.85
N ASN A 220 5.47 12.67 15.92
CA ASN A 220 4.72 13.83 16.38
C ASN A 220 3.93 14.39 15.19
N ILE A 221 2.62 14.14 15.17
CA ILE A 221 1.72 14.62 14.13
C ILE A 221 0.62 15.42 14.83
N ASP A 222 0.31 16.61 14.31
CA ASP A 222 -0.71 17.50 14.88
C ASP A 222 -2.12 16.93 14.83
N ASN A 223 -2.36 15.88 14.06
CA ASN A 223 -3.66 15.28 13.84
C ASN A 223 -3.71 13.80 14.22
N LYS A 224 -4.88 13.34 14.70
CA LYS A 224 -5.18 11.91 14.89
C LYS A 224 -5.16 11.18 13.55
N ILE A 225 -4.57 9.99 13.52
CA ILE A 225 -4.67 9.09 12.37
C ILE A 225 -6.09 8.50 12.33
N LYS A 226 -6.89 9.00 11.40
CA LYS A 226 -8.27 8.53 11.20
C LYS A 226 -8.45 7.77 9.89
N ILE A 227 -7.58 8.04 8.92
CA ILE A 227 -7.64 7.46 7.58
C ILE A 227 -6.24 7.01 7.19
N CYS A 228 -6.15 5.76 6.77
CA CYS A 228 -4.97 5.19 6.12
C CYS A 228 -5.31 4.83 4.68
N ALA A 229 -4.34 4.95 3.81
CA ALA A 229 -4.43 4.46 2.44
C ALA A 229 -3.31 3.45 2.15
N SER A 230 -3.53 2.57 1.19
CA SER A 230 -2.54 1.58 0.75
C SER A 230 -2.51 1.51 -0.76
N ASN A 231 -1.33 1.60 -1.32
CA ASN A 231 -1.07 1.43 -2.75
C ASN A 231 -0.71 -0.03 -3.05
N SER A 232 -1.21 -0.55 -4.16
CA SER A 232 -0.82 -1.86 -4.64
C SER A 232 -0.78 -1.86 -6.17
N PHE A 233 0.41 -1.98 -6.72
CA PHE A 233 0.63 -1.93 -8.16
C PHE A 233 1.15 -3.28 -8.66
N ALA A 234 0.99 -3.51 -9.95
CA ALA A 234 1.53 -4.64 -10.68
C ALA A 234 2.02 -4.17 -12.04
N PHE A 235 2.54 -5.07 -12.83
CA PHE A 235 2.97 -4.76 -14.19
C PHE A 235 1.80 -4.26 -15.05
N GLY A 236 2.08 -3.33 -15.93
CA GLY A 236 1.30 -2.92 -17.05
C GLY A 236 0.10 -2.18 -16.96
#